data_41e3f63549f2c294a2c9a041e687e747
#
_entry.id   41e3f63549f2c294a2c9a041e687e747
#
_cell.length_a   1.000
_cell.length_b   1.000
_cell.length_c   1.000
_cell.angle_alpha   90.00
_cell.angle_beta   90.00
_cell.angle_gamma   90.00
#
_symmetry.space_group_name_H-M   'P 1'
#
loop_
_entity.id
_entity.type
_entity.pdbx_description
1 polymer ?
#
loop_
_entity_poly.entity_id
_entity_poly.type
_entity_poly.pdbx_seq_one_letter_code
_entity_poly.pdbx_strand_id
1 'polypeptide(L)'
;MLKKEDTTPVPRGRSSNSPCMIVFCSFEQTQTLIKAAEKHGFVHYIPLVFIKNYSPQVLKANMRVVGATEYALLFYRDRLPKFRNGVQTDENGKTIRGTGHMVFNWFDWEKDGKDIPKIHPAQKPVKLLKRLIETFTDPGDVVIDPCCGSETTLRAAHEIGRNAFGFEIDRNFFKRAKEEMLVFEENSQISIEDFL
;
A
#
# COMPACT_ATOMS: atom_id res chain seq x y z
N MET A 1 -21.56 -1.61 -2.89
CA MET A 1 -21.95 -3.03 -3.05
C MET A 1 -20.72 -3.78 -3.50
N LEU A 2 -20.04 -4.51 -2.61
CA LEU A 2 -18.83 -5.26 -2.95
C LEU A 2 -19.23 -6.41 -3.90
N LYS A 3 -18.53 -6.53 -5.02
CA LYS A 3 -18.73 -7.66 -5.94
C LYS A 3 -18.60 -8.98 -5.18
N LYS A 4 -19.52 -9.91 -5.43
CA LYS A 4 -19.44 -11.28 -4.94
C LYS A 4 -18.11 -11.87 -5.42
N GLU A 5 -17.32 -12.44 -4.53
CA GLU A 5 -16.04 -13.04 -4.90
C GLU A 5 -16.26 -14.17 -5.91
N ASP A 6 -15.41 -14.23 -6.91
CA ASP A 6 -15.38 -15.34 -7.85
C ASP A 6 -14.85 -16.59 -7.09
N THR A 7 -15.73 -17.56 -6.87
CA THR A 7 -15.44 -18.80 -6.15
C THR A 7 -14.79 -19.88 -7.03
N THR A 8 -14.49 -19.59 -8.29
CA THR A 8 -13.82 -20.55 -9.17
C THR A 8 -12.43 -20.93 -8.64
N PRO A 9 -12.04 -22.22 -8.63
CA PRO A 9 -10.71 -22.62 -8.20
C PRO A 9 -9.63 -21.94 -9.07
N VAL A 10 -8.72 -21.20 -8.43
CA VAL A 10 -7.57 -20.63 -9.15
C VAL A 10 -6.54 -21.74 -9.33
N PRO A 11 -6.11 -22.04 -10.57
CA PRO A 11 -5.03 -22.99 -10.81
C PRO A 11 -3.77 -22.63 -10.02
N ARG A 12 -3.03 -23.64 -9.55
CA ARG A 12 -1.75 -23.43 -8.86
C ARG A 12 -0.84 -22.55 -9.71
N GLY A 13 -0.32 -21.48 -9.11
CA GLY A 13 0.59 -20.53 -9.76
C GLY A 13 -0.04 -19.28 -10.38
N ARG A 14 -1.37 -19.13 -10.36
CA ARG A 14 -2.02 -17.86 -10.75
C ARG A 14 -2.37 -17.03 -9.52
N SER A 15 -2.05 -15.74 -9.59
CA SER A 15 -2.46 -14.79 -8.56
C SER A 15 -3.99 -14.69 -8.53
N SER A 16 -4.54 -14.68 -7.33
CA SER A 16 -5.97 -14.40 -7.11
C SER A 16 -6.29 -12.96 -7.49
N ASN A 17 -7.47 -12.72 -8.06
CA ASN A 17 -8.02 -11.37 -8.26
C ASN A 17 -8.78 -10.88 -7.00
N SER A 18 -8.56 -11.53 -5.86
CA SER A 18 -9.21 -11.15 -4.61
C SER A 18 -8.64 -9.83 -4.10
N PRO A 19 -9.50 -8.89 -3.71
CA PRO A 19 -9.05 -7.64 -3.12
C PRO A 19 -8.41 -7.88 -1.76
N CYS A 20 -7.44 -7.05 -1.40
CA CYS A 20 -6.88 -7.00 -0.06
C CYS A 20 -6.98 -5.59 0.51
N MET A 21 -6.80 -5.48 1.81
CA MET A 21 -6.79 -4.22 2.54
C MET A 21 -5.54 -4.18 3.43
N ILE A 22 -4.74 -3.12 3.30
CA ILE A 22 -3.58 -2.89 4.16
C ILE A 22 -3.93 -1.75 5.12
N VAL A 23 -3.89 -2.03 6.42
CA VAL A 23 -4.19 -1.04 7.47
C VAL A 23 -2.95 -0.83 8.32
N PHE A 24 -2.36 0.36 8.23
CA PHE A 24 -1.27 0.79 9.12
C PHE A 24 -1.82 1.02 10.53
N CYS A 25 -1.11 0.54 11.53
CA CYS A 25 -1.57 0.60 12.93
C CYS A 25 -0.39 0.57 13.92
N SER A 26 -0.65 0.92 15.18
CA SER A 26 0.24 0.58 16.27
C SER A 26 0.10 -0.90 16.65
N PHE A 27 1.08 -1.44 17.36
CA PHE A 27 1.04 -2.83 17.83
C PHE A 27 -0.20 -3.09 18.71
N GLU A 28 -0.56 -2.13 19.56
CA GLU A 28 -1.70 -2.23 20.48
C GLU A 28 -3.05 -2.26 19.75
N GLN A 29 -3.13 -1.67 18.56
CA GLN A 29 -4.37 -1.61 17.78
C GLN A 29 -4.66 -2.91 17.01
N THR A 30 -3.69 -3.79 16.85
CA THR A 30 -3.80 -4.99 16.00
C THR A 30 -5.01 -5.84 16.34
N GLN A 31 -5.23 -6.16 17.61
CA GLN A 31 -6.37 -6.98 18.04
C GLN A 31 -7.74 -6.32 17.72
N THR A 32 -7.84 -5.03 17.93
CA THR A 32 -9.07 -4.28 17.64
C THR A 32 -9.36 -4.29 16.14
N LEU A 33 -8.35 -4.10 15.31
CA LEU A 33 -8.46 -4.13 13.86
C LEU A 33 -8.84 -5.52 13.34
N ILE A 34 -8.24 -6.58 13.89
CA ILE A 34 -8.58 -7.97 13.51
C ILE A 34 -10.06 -8.22 13.79
N LYS A 35 -10.53 -7.93 15.00
CA LYS A 35 -11.96 -8.10 15.38
C LYS A 35 -12.90 -7.24 14.51
N ALA A 36 -12.49 -6.04 14.13
CA ALA A 36 -13.28 -5.18 13.25
C ALA A 36 -13.32 -5.75 11.82
N ALA A 37 -12.19 -6.20 11.29
CA ALA A 37 -12.08 -6.77 9.95
C ALA A 37 -12.90 -8.06 9.79
N GLU A 38 -12.89 -8.94 10.78
CA GLU A 38 -13.69 -10.18 10.83
C GLU A 38 -15.19 -9.91 10.64
N LYS A 39 -15.73 -8.85 11.24
CA LYS A 39 -17.14 -8.45 11.09
C LYS A 39 -17.52 -8.10 9.65
N HIS A 40 -16.53 -7.79 8.82
CA HIS A 40 -16.69 -7.44 7.41
C HIS A 40 -16.20 -8.55 6.46
N GLY A 41 -15.97 -9.76 6.99
CA GLY A 41 -15.57 -10.93 6.20
C GLY A 41 -14.09 -11.00 5.86
N PHE A 42 -13.24 -10.15 6.44
CA PHE A 42 -11.79 -10.26 6.34
C PHE A 42 -11.27 -11.15 7.47
N VAL A 43 -11.31 -12.46 7.25
CA VAL A 43 -11.03 -13.47 8.30
C VAL A 43 -9.56 -13.90 8.34
N HIS A 44 -8.78 -13.50 7.35
CA HIS A 44 -7.34 -13.80 7.29
C HIS A 44 -6.52 -12.52 7.31
N TYR A 45 -5.35 -12.58 7.92
CA TYR A 45 -4.41 -11.46 7.92
C TYR A 45 -2.95 -11.90 7.92
N ILE A 46 -2.11 -11.03 7.40
CA ILE A 46 -0.64 -11.16 7.45
C ILE A 46 -0.09 -9.90 8.11
N PRO A 47 0.65 -10.00 9.22
CA PRO A 47 1.31 -8.84 9.80
C PRO A 47 2.46 -8.38 8.90
N LEU A 48 2.52 -7.07 8.64
CA LEU A 48 3.59 -6.42 7.92
C LEU A 48 4.39 -5.56 8.89
N VAL A 49 5.71 -5.57 8.75
CA VAL A 49 6.64 -4.79 9.57
C VAL A 49 7.45 -3.86 8.68
N PHE A 50 7.50 -2.59 9.04
CA PHE A 50 8.28 -1.58 8.33
C PHE A 50 9.46 -1.17 9.20
N ILE A 51 10.67 -1.35 8.70
CA ILE A 51 11.91 -1.12 9.43
C ILE A 51 12.49 0.22 8.99
N LYS A 52 12.57 1.16 9.93
CA LYS A 52 13.16 2.47 9.71
C LYS A 52 14.66 2.43 10.01
N ASN A 53 15.45 3.04 9.16
CA ASN A 53 16.87 3.25 9.42
C ASN A 53 17.14 4.47 10.33
N TYR A 54 16.07 5.04 10.91
CA TYR A 54 16.12 6.18 11.82
C TYR A 54 15.02 6.06 12.88
N SER A 55 15.21 6.71 14.02
CA SER A 55 14.13 6.89 14.99
C SER A 55 13.36 8.19 14.72
N PRO A 56 12.04 8.14 14.57
CA PRO A 56 11.23 9.35 14.46
C PRO A 56 11.02 10.05 15.81
N GLN A 57 11.32 9.38 16.92
CA GLN A 57 11.12 9.92 18.27
C GLN A 57 12.41 10.55 18.77
N VAL A 58 12.34 11.83 19.13
CA VAL A 58 13.37 12.46 19.95
C VAL A 58 13.18 11.94 21.36
N LEU A 59 13.91 10.90 21.71
CA LEU A 59 13.76 10.24 22.98
C LEU A 59 14.44 11.05 24.08
N LYS A 60 13.84 11.02 25.28
CA LYS A 60 14.52 11.49 26.48
C LYS A 60 15.85 10.74 26.61
N ALA A 61 16.90 11.43 27.03
CA ALA A 61 18.29 10.94 27.08
C ALA A 61 18.49 9.57 27.78
N ASN A 62 17.50 9.12 28.55
CA ASN A 62 17.56 7.88 29.35
C ASN A 62 16.87 6.67 28.69
N MET A 63 16.26 6.80 27.51
CA MET A 63 15.64 5.65 26.85
C MET A 63 16.71 4.82 26.14
N ARG A 64 16.82 3.56 26.50
CA ARG A 64 17.81 2.61 25.97
C ARG A 64 17.33 1.84 24.74
N VAL A 65 16.00 1.74 24.56
CA VAL A 65 15.39 1.05 23.41
C VAL A 65 14.55 2.05 22.61
N VAL A 66 14.82 2.11 21.33
CA VAL A 66 14.22 3.07 20.41
C VAL A 66 13.32 2.32 19.43
N GLY A 67 12.05 2.72 19.33
CA GLY A 67 11.14 2.17 18.34
C GLY A 67 11.55 2.61 16.93
N ALA A 68 11.99 1.67 16.11
CA ALA A 68 12.35 1.90 14.71
C ALA A 68 11.44 1.13 13.74
N THR A 69 10.31 0.64 14.22
CA THR A 69 9.36 -0.13 13.42
C THR A 69 8.01 0.54 13.36
N GLU A 70 7.31 0.35 12.24
CA GLU A 70 5.87 0.55 12.11
C GLU A 70 5.23 -0.76 11.66
N TYR A 71 3.93 -0.88 11.86
CA TYR A 71 3.17 -2.09 11.58
C TYR A 71 2.01 -1.79 10.67
N ALA A 72 1.62 -2.82 9.89
CA ALA A 72 0.32 -2.87 9.24
C ALA A 72 -0.19 -4.30 9.25
N LEU A 73 -1.48 -4.46 9.00
CA LEU A 73 -2.10 -5.75 8.74
C LEU A 73 -2.59 -5.77 7.30
N LEU A 74 -2.16 -6.77 6.55
CA LEU A 74 -2.71 -7.11 5.25
C LEU A 74 -3.88 -8.05 5.48
N PHE A 75 -5.09 -7.58 5.27
CA PHE A 75 -6.31 -8.36 5.40
C PHE A 75 -6.78 -8.90 4.06
N TYR A 76 -7.28 -10.12 4.05
CA TYR A 76 -7.93 -10.74 2.91
C TYR A 76 -9.06 -11.69 3.35
N ARG A 77 -9.92 -12.05 2.40
CA ARG A 77 -11.06 -12.93 2.65
C ARG A 77 -10.66 -14.39 2.42
N ASP A 78 -11.37 -15.11 1.58
CA ASP A 78 -11.21 -16.55 1.39
C ASP A 78 -9.95 -16.94 0.61
N ARG A 79 -9.39 -16.02 -0.17
CA ARG A 79 -8.22 -16.28 -1.04
C ARG A 79 -7.11 -15.29 -0.78
N LEU A 80 -5.88 -15.77 -0.87
CA LEU A 80 -4.71 -14.90 -0.88
C LEU A 80 -4.85 -13.84 -1.98
N PRO A 81 -4.52 -12.58 -1.69
CA PRO A 81 -4.50 -11.54 -2.69
C PRO A 81 -3.45 -11.84 -3.75
N LYS A 82 -3.50 -11.09 -4.86
CA LYS A 82 -2.36 -11.04 -5.77
C LYS A 82 -1.11 -10.72 -4.99
N PHE A 83 -0.01 -11.37 -5.34
CA PHE A 83 1.28 -10.86 -4.94
C PHE A 83 2.30 -11.08 -6.06
N ARG A 84 3.08 -10.06 -6.30
CA ARG A 84 4.13 -10.02 -7.30
C ARG A 84 5.46 -10.28 -6.64
N ASN A 85 6.09 -11.37 -7.04
CA ASN A 85 7.37 -11.81 -6.48
C ASN A 85 8.48 -11.90 -7.53
N GLY A 86 8.30 -11.22 -8.68
CA GLY A 86 9.27 -11.22 -9.76
C GLY A 86 9.26 -12.48 -10.63
N VAL A 87 8.25 -13.34 -10.52
CA VAL A 87 8.07 -14.47 -11.44
C VAL A 87 7.89 -13.93 -12.85
N GLN A 88 8.72 -14.41 -13.79
CA GLN A 88 8.63 -14.11 -15.21
C GLN A 88 7.99 -15.28 -15.95
N THR A 89 7.35 -14.96 -17.06
CA THR A 89 6.80 -15.96 -18.00
C THR A 89 7.45 -15.80 -19.36
N ASP A 90 7.60 -16.88 -20.08
CA ASP A 90 8.02 -16.87 -21.48
C ASP A 90 6.88 -16.37 -22.40
N GLU A 91 7.17 -16.28 -23.69
CA GLU A 91 6.21 -15.87 -24.74
C GLU A 91 4.95 -16.76 -24.83
N ASN A 92 5.03 -17.97 -24.32
CA ASN A 92 3.89 -18.91 -24.26
C ASN A 92 3.14 -18.83 -22.91
N GLY A 93 3.50 -17.89 -22.01
CA GLY A 93 2.91 -17.73 -20.70
C GLY A 93 3.34 -18.77 -19.66
N LYS A 94 4.41 -19.57 -19.94
CA LYS A 94 4.96 -20.54 -19.02
C LYS A 94 5.96 -19.89 -18.08
N THR A 95 5.85 -20.20 -16.79
CA THR A 95 6.74 -19.68 -15.76
C THR A 95 8.20 -20.07 -16.02
N ILE A 96 9.08 -19.09 -16.05
CA ILE A 96 10.53 -19.28 -16.13
C ILE A 96 11.04 -19.67 -14.75
N ARG A 97 11.62 -20.87 -14.65
CA ARG A 97 12.12 -21.41 -13.38
C ARG A 97 13.24 -20.53 -12.81
N GLY A 98 13.17 -20.26 -11.50
CA GLY A 98 14.20 -19.51 -10.77
C GLY A 98 14.09 -17.97 -10.85
N THR A 99 13.02 -17.44 -11.47
CA THR A 99 12.81 -15.98 -11.53
C THR A 99 12.04 -15.42 -10.33
N GLY A 100 11.27 -16.26 -9.61
CA GLY A 100 10.52 -15.81 -8.43
C GLY A 100 11.38 -15.67 -7.17
N HIS A 101 11.05 -14.69 -6.33
CA HIS A 101 11.68 -14.48 -5.02
C HIS A 101 10.68 -14.68 -3.90
N MET A 102 11.16 -15.01 -2.70
CA MET A 102 10.32 -14.94 -1.51
C MET A 102 10.03 -13.48 -1.18
N VAL A 103 8.76 -13.16 -0.94
CA VAL A 103 8.35 -11.86 -0.43
C VAL A 103 8.23 -11.98 1.07
N PHE A 104 9.12 -11.30 1.78
CA PHE A 104 9.07 -11.26 3.24
C PHE A 104 7.97 -10.30 3.71
N ASN A 105 7.48 -10.51 4.91
CA ASN A 105 6.48 -9.64 5.53
C ASN A 105 7.07 -8.38 6.17
N TRP A 106 8.30 -8.04 5.85
CA TRP A 106 8.97 -6.83 6.30
C TRP A 106 9.48 -6.00 5.11
N PHE A 107 9.50 -4.68 5.29
CA PHE A 107 9.87 -3.72 4.25
C PHE A 107 10.75 -2.64 4.86
N ASP A 108 11.77 -2.21 4.12
CA ASP A 108 12.57 -1.05 4.49
C ASP A 108 11.74 0.22 4.34
N TRP A 109 11.80 1.06 5.36
CA TRP A 109 11.21 2.38 5.36
C TRP A 109 12.30 3.43 5.23
N GLU A 110 12.53 3.89 4.03
CA GLU A 110 13.41 5.01 3.74
C GLU A 110 12.58 6.29 3.66
N LYS A 111 13.14 7.40 4.15
CA LYS A 111 12.49 8.72 3.96
C LYS A 111 12.51 9.10 2.49
N ASP A 112 11.46 9.79 2.06
CA ASP A 112 11.45 10.44 0.76
C ASP A 112 12.56 11.51 0.66
N GLY A 113 12.99 11.80 -0.55
CA GLY A 113 13.88 12.90 -0.88
C GLY A 113 13.19 14.27 -0.75
N LYS A 114 13.93 15.32 -1.11
CA LYS A 114 13.42 16.69 -1.08
C LYS A 114 12.42 16.99 -2.20
N ASP A 115 12.38 16.17 -3.20
CA ASP A 115 11.46 16.17 -4.35
C ASP A 115 10.03 15.79 -3.98
N ILE A 116 9.84 15.15 -2.83
CA ILE A 116 8.52 14.80 -2.31
C ILE A 116 8.15 15.76 -1.18
N PRO A 117 7.09 16.56 -1.34
CA PRO A 117 6.69 17.53 -0.33
C PRO A 117 6.23 16.84 0.96
N LYS A 118 6.58 17.44 2.10
CA LYS A 118 6.13 17.01 3.41
C LYS A 118 4.84 17.75 3.78
N ILE A 119 3.70 17.11 3.57
CA ILE A 119 2.38 17.70 3.78
C ILE A 119 1.78 17.29 5.13
N HIS A 120 1.86 16.00 5.46
CA HIS A 120 1.21 15.43 6.64
C HIS A 120 2.23 14.87 7.63
N PRO A 121 2.04 15.03 8.96
CA PRO A 121 2.98 14.50 9.96
C PRO A 121 3.19 12.98 9.87
N ALA A 122 2.13 12.24 9.60
CA ALA A 122 2.14 10.77 9.48
C ALA A 122 2.32 10.26 8.03
N GLN A 123 2.81 11.12 7.13
CA GLN A 123 3.03 10.77 5.73
C GLN A 123 3.91 9.54 5.57
N LYS A 124 3.45 8.58 4.78
CA LYS A 124 4.20 7.39 4.40
C LYS A 124 5.08 7.69 3.17
N PRO A 125 6.30 7.13 3.09
CA PRO A 125 7.16 7.36 1.93
C PRO A 125 6.54 6.83 0.64
N VAL A 126 6.63 7.62 -0.44
CA VAL A 126 6.15 7.23 -1.77
C VAL A 126 6.83 5.95 -2.24
N LYS A 127 8.15 5.82 -2.05
CA LYS A 127 8.92 4.63 -2.42
C LYS A 127 8.40 3.35 -1.73
N LEU A 128 8.07 3.44 -0.44
CA LEU A 128 7.48 2.33 0.30
C LEU A 128 6.12 1.94 -0.25
N LEU A 129 5.26 2.94 -0.49
CA LEU A 129 3.91 2.72 -1.01
C LEU A 129 3.94 2.13 -2.42
N LYS A 130 4.83 2.60 -3.30
CA LYS A 130 5.05 1.96 -4.61
C LYS A 130 5.36 0.47 -4.47
N ARG A 131 6.32 0.11 -3.62
CA ARG A 131 6.70 -1.30 -3.40
C ARG A 131 5.53 -2.14 -2.88
N LEU A 132 4.71 -1.60 -1.97
CA LEU A 132 3.51 -2.29 -1.49
C LEU A 132 2.48 -2.46 -2.60
N ILE A 133 2.18 -1.39 -3.33
CA ILE A 133 1.21 -1.42 -4.42
C ILE A 133 1.67 -2.38 -5.52
N GLU A 134 2.92 -2.32 -5.94
CA GLU A 134 3.50 -3.26 -6.92
C GLU A 134 3.39 -4.72 -6.48
N THR A 135 3.61 -4.98 -5.18
CA THR A 135 3.52 -6.34 -4.64
C THR A 135 2.12 -6.91 -4.74
N PHE A 136 1.09 -6.11 -4.49
CA PHE A 136 -0.29 -6.59 -4.32
C PHE A 136 -1.25 -6.22 -5.46
N THR A 137 -0.76 -5.55 -6.51
CA THR A 137 -1.60 -5.11 -7.64
C THR A 137 -0.91 -5.34 -8.98
N ASP A 138 -1.70 -5.30 -10.05
CA ASP A 138 -1.24 -5.25 -11.44
C ASP A 138 -1.38 -3.84 -12.01
N PRO A 139 -0.65 -3.47 -13.08
CA PRO A 139 -0.92 -2.26 -13.84
C PRO A 139 -2.40 -2.20 -14.26
N GLY A 140 -3.02 -1.02 -14.08
CA GLY A 140 -4.44 -0.81 -14.33
C GLY A 140 -5.39 -1.22 -13.21
N ASP A 141 -4.91 -1.89 -12.15
CA ASP A 141 -5.73 -2.15 -10.95
C ASP A 141 -6.06 -0.83 -10.22
N VAL A 142 -7.09 -0.88 -9.39
CA VAL A 142 -7.57 0.27 -8.62
C VAL A 142 -7.09 0.19 -7.17
N VAL A 143 -6.48 1.28 -6.72
CA VAL A 143 -6.06 1.51 -5.33
C VAL A 143 -7.01 2.52 -4.70
N ILE A 144 -7.54 2.22 -3.52
CA ILE A 144 -8.43 3.13 -2.78
C ILE A 144 -7.83 3.41 -1.41
N ASP A 145 -7.62 4.69 -1.11
CA ASP A 145 -7.17 5.16 0.20
C ASP A 145 -8.24 6.04 0.86
N PRO A 146 -9.01 5.50 1.81
CA PRO A 146 -10.11 6.23 2.43
C PRO A 146 -9.66 7.32 3.43
N CYS A 147 -8.36 7.42 3.72
CA CYS A 147 -7.78 8.38 4.66
C CYS A 147 -6.42 8.86 4.12
N CYS A 148 -6.43 9.44 2.91
CA CYS A 148 -5.22 9.63 2.11
C CYS A 148 -4.27 10.72 2.61
N GLY A 149 -4.71 11.62 3.49
CA GLY A 149 -3.87 12.63 4.14
C GLY A 149 -3.08 13.49 3.16
N SER A 150 -1.82 13.13 2.93
CA SER A 150 -0.93 13.78 1.97
C SER A 150 -1.04 13.28 0.55
N GLU A 151 -1.92 12.32 0.28
CA GLU A 151 -2.13 11.66 -1.03
C GLU A 151 -0.89 10.96 -1.61
N THR A 152 0.08 10.59 -0.77
CA THR A 152 1.26 9.83 -1.23
C THR A 152 0.90 8.46 -1.79
N THR A 153 -0.20 7.85 -1.32
CA THR A 153 -0.73 6.59 -1.87
C THR A 153 -1.19 6.77 -3.32
N LEU A 154 -1.89 7.87 -3.59
CA LEU A 154 -2.39 8.19 -4.93
C LEU A 154 -1.22 8.45 -5.89
N ARG A 155 -0.26 9.29 -5.45
CA ARG A 155 0.97 9.54 -6.19
C ARG A 155 1.72 8.25 -6.50
N ALA A 156 1.94 7.42 -5.49
CA ALA A 156 2.64 6.16 -5.66
C ALA A 156 1.94 5.23 -6.66
N ALA A 157 0.62 5.12 -6.59
CA ALA A 157 -0.18 4.32 -7.51
C ALA A 157 -0.09 4.84 -8.94
N HIS A 158 -0.25 6.14 -9.13
CA HIS A 158 -0.17 6.79 -10.45
C HIS A 158 1.21 6.57 -11.10
N GLU A 159 2.29 6.85 -10.37
CA GLU A 159 3.66 6.73 -10.90
C GLU A 159 4.04 5.31 -11.35
N ILE A 160 3.26 4.30 -10.96
CA ILE A 160 3.47 2.89 -11.35
C ILE A 160 2.31 2.34 -12.19
N GLY A 161 1.47 3.22 -12.75
CA GLY A 161 0.42 2.86 -13.72
C GLY A 161 -0.80 2.16 -13.11
N ARG A 162 -1.19 2.53 -11.88
CA ARG A 162 -2.44 2.10 -11.24
C ARG A 162 -3.42 3.27 -11.19
N ASN A 163 -4.71 2.96 -11.24
CA ASN A 163 -5.75 3.94 -10.95
C ASN A 163 -5.88 4.12 -9.44
N ALA A 164 -6.10 5.35 -8.96
CA ALA A 164 -6.19 5.59 -7.54
C ALA A 164 -7.32 6.55 -7.19
N PHE A 165 -8.00 6.28 -6.08
CA PHE A 165 -9.02 7.15 -5.49
C PHE A 165 -8.69 7.36 -4.02
N GLY A 166 -8.80 8.60 -3.55
CA GLY A 166 -8.52 8.96 -2.17
C GLY A 166 -9.58 9.87 -1.58
N PHE A 167 -9.73 9.79 -0.25
CA PHE A 167 -10.64 10.64 0.50
C PHE A 167 -9.89 11.30 1.65
N GLU A 168 -10.02 12.62 1.76
CA GLU A 168 -9.43 13.41 2.85
C GLU A 168 -10.46 14.39 3.39
N ILE A 169 -10.71 14.34 4.70
CA ILE A 169 -11.70 15.17 5.37
C ILE A 169 -11.15 16.57 5.70
N ASP A 170 -9.84 16.67 5.94
CA ASP A 170 -9.19 17.94 6.23
C ASP A 170 -8.94 18.72 4.94
N ARG A 171 -9.64 19.83 4.80
CA ARG A 171 -9.58 20.68 3.61
C ARG A 171 -8.18 21.25 3.34
N ASN A 172 -7.37 21.46 4.37
CA ASN A 172 -6.03 22.02 4.19
C ASN A 172 -5.09 20.95 3.64
N PHE A 173 -5.15 19.71 4.19
CA PHE A 173 -4.38 18.60 3.65
C PHE A 173 -4.80 18.28 2.22
N PHE A 174 -6.11 18.21 1.96
CA PHE A 174 -6.64 18.00 0.62
C PHE A 174 -6.16 19.05 -0.40
N LYS A 175 -6.25 20.34 -0.05
CA LYS A 175 -5.79 21.43 -0.92
C LYS A 175 -4.29 21.32 -1.20
N ARG A 176 -3.48 21.19 -0.14
CA ARG A 176 -2.04 21.07 -0.27
C ARG A 176 -1.61 19.85 -1.05
N ALA A 177 -2.29 18.71 -0.85
CA ALA A 177 -2.00 17.51 -1.59
C ALA A 177 -2.22 17.68 -3.10
N LYS A 178 -3.31 18.33 -3.50
CA LYS A 178 -3.56 18.67 -4.91
C LYS A 178 -2.52 19.63 -5.50
N GLU A 179 -2.12 20.64 -4.74
CA GLU A 179 -1.23 21.69 -5.21
C GLU A 179 0.26 21.31 -5.16
N GLU A 180 0.65 20.41 -4.27
CA GLU A 180 2.04 20.08 -4.01
C GLU A 180 2.40 18.60 -4.31
N MET A 181 1.51 17.62 -4.01
CA MET A 181 1.82 16.20 -4.11
C MET A 181 1.44 15.60 -5.46
N LEU A 182 0.28 15.97 -5.99
CA LEU A 182 -0.25 15.42 -7.24
C LEU A 182 0.11 16.24 -8.48
N VAL A 183 1.09 17.11 -8.36
CA VAL A 183 1.65 17.82 -9.51
C VAL A 183 2.63 16.90 -10.22
N PHE A 184 2.28 16.48 -11.43
CA PHE A 184 3.12 15.70 -12.33
C PHE A 184 3.63 16.61 -13.45
N GLU A 185 4.87 16.41 -13.90
CA GLU A 185 5.39 17.14 -15.06
C GLU A 185 4.53 16.83 -16.31
N GLU A 186 4.33 17.80 -17.20
CA GLU A 186 3.32 17.84 -18.27
C GLU A 186 3.25 16.65 -19.25
N ASN A 187 4.08 15.64 -19.11
CA ASN A 187 4.02 14.43 -19.96
C ASN A 187 3.04 13.35 -19.43
N SER A 188 2.31 13.62 -18.34
CA SER A 188 1.34 12.69 -17.75
C SER A 188 0.18 13.42 -17.07
N GLN A 189 -0.48 14.36 -17.77
CA GLN A 189 -1.70 14.98 -17.26
C GLN A 189 -2.82 13.95 -17.19
N ILE A 190 -3.14 13.52 -15.96
CA ILE A 190 -4.49 13.01 -15.67
C ILE A 190 -5.30 14.22 -15.25
N SER A 191 -6.33 14.53 -16.03
CA SER A 191 -7.32 15.53 -15.69
C SER A 191 -8.12 15.04 -14.48
N ILE A 192 -8.33 15.92 -13.49
CA ILE A 192 -9.19 15.64 -12.32
C ILE A 192 -10.65 15.40 -12.78
N GLU A 193 -10.99 15.81 -13.98
CA GLU A 193 -12.32 15.59 -14.62
C GLU A 193 -12.57 14.10 -14.96
N ASP A 194 -11.52 13.27 -15.00
CA ASP A 194 -11.65 11.83 -15.22
C ASP A 194 -12.11 11.07 -13.94
N PHE A 195 -12.30 11.78 -12.83
CA PHE A 195 -12.66 11.22 -11.53
C PHE A 195 -13.99 11.74 -10.94
N LEU A 196 -14.76 12.50 -11.73
CA LEU A 196 -16.11 12.95 -11.40
C LEU A 196 -17.14 12.19 -12.30
#